data_709094fddadeb1c423d7a7f6414eeb32
#
_entry.id   709094fddadeb1c423d7a7f6414eeb32
#
_cell.length_a   1.000
_cell.length_b   1.000
_cell.length_c   1.000
_cell.angle_alpha   90.00
_cell.angle_beta   90.00
_cell.angle_gamma   90.00
#
_symmetry.space_group_name_H-M   'P 1'
#
loop_
_entity.id
_entity.type
_entity.pdbx_description
1 polymer ?
#
loop_
_entity_poly.entity_id
_entity_poly.type
_entity_poly.pdbx_seq_one_letter_code
_entity_poly.pdbx_strand_id
1 'polypeptide(L)'
;SDWKVDIANQIKRFQPDLVAMSSTEDMWELGMRVLEEIKDEKIKNKIPVIAGGVFATFAPELCIKYPYVDMICVGEGEKALVDLCKRIEKGEDYSDVTNLWVKDDDGEIKKNKISKLVDINSNPKIDLSLFEENRLYRPMAGKIWKMVPVETHRGCPYTCRFCNSPDQQRLYNQETGSSFFRKKSMQKVYEELKHFKDEFGLEYIYFWADTFLAYNKRELDEFCEMYKDINLPFWMQTRPETVTVEKLSKLQKVGLRRMAFGLEHGNEQFREKMLDRRWKNKDIIEACKVPKKLGIQFSVNSITGFPNETRDLAFDTIELNKHIDADNANIYTFAPFHGTPLRKVTEKLGLLTPEAITKCLTDTPQVVMPQYTPEEIEGIKRTFVLYIKFPKSRWKDIKKAEKFTDEGNKIYKELRIEFLDKYMPKPDSSPTSNVNDEVVLPNNTFEQGVEKNRYQDEL
;
A
#
# COMPACT_ATOMS: atom_id res chain seq x y z
N SER A 1 14.74 21.36 0.71
CA SER A 1 13.88 22.37 1.36
C SER A 1 13.25 21.76 2.62
N ASP A 2 13.02 22.59 3.61
CA ASP A 2 12.29 22.19 4.82
C ASP A 2 10.80 22.12 4.46
N TRP A 3 10.22 20.93 4.47
CA TRP A 3 8.83 20.69 4.10
C TRP A 3 7.83 21.49 4.96
N LYS A 4 8.20 21.83 6.22
CA LYS A 4 7.36 22.63 7.12
C LYS A 4 7.23 24.06 6.59
N VAL A 5 8.34 24.63 6.18
CA VAL A 5 8.36 25.98 5.55
C VAL A 5 7.61 25.96 4.23
N ASP A 6 7.79 24.89 3.45
CA ASP A 6 7.14 24.76 2.15
C ASP A 6 5.62 24.70 2.29
N ILE A 7 5.07 23.87 3.19
CA ILE A 7 3.61 23.76 3.37
C ILE A 7 3.01 25.07 3.92
N ALA A 8 3.66 25.71 4.88
CA ALA A 8 3.19 26.97 5.43
C ALA A 8 3.15 28.07 4.35
N ASN A 9 4.17 28.13 3.48
CA ASN A 9 4.19 29.06 2.36
C ASN A 9 3.12 28.74 1.31
N GLN A 10 2.85 27.46 1.03
CA GLN A 10 1.80 27.05 0.10
C GLN A 10 0.41 27.47 0.59
N ILE A 11 0.08 27.24 1.85
CA ILE A 11 -1.20 27.67 2.45
C ILE A 11 -1.37 29.19 2.35
N LYS A 12 -0.33 29.96 2.70
CA LYS A 12 -0.36 31.43 2.60
C LYS A 12 -0.56 31.93 1.16
N ARG A 13 0.10 31.27 0.20
CA ARG A 13 0.02 31.65 -1.22
C ARG A 13 -1.31 31.25 -1.84
N PHE A 14 -1.81 30.03 -1.54
CA PHE A 14 -3.00 29.47 -2.15
C PHE A 14 -4.29 29.97 -1.51
N GLN A 15 -4.26 30.29 -0.20
CA GLN A 15 -5.42 30.73 0.60
C GLN A 15 -6.63 29.80 0.39
N PRO A 16 -6.54 28.50 0.73
CA PRO A 16 -7.60 27.56 0.46
C PRO A 16 -8.84 27.82 1.33
N ASP A 17 -10.02 27.53 0.77
CA ASP A 17 -11.31 27.53 1.49
C ASP A 17 -11.55 26.22 2.25
N LEU A 18 -10.79 25.18 1.96
CA LEU A 18 -10.85 23.85 2.59
C LEU A 18 -9.48 23.17 2.53
N VAL A 19 -9.07 22.55 3.63
CA VAL A 19 -7.94 21.61 3.64
C VAL A 19 -8.48 20.19 3.73
N ALA A 20 -8.17 19.36 2.75
CA ALA A 20 -8.58 17.96 2.72
C ALA A 20 -7.36 17.04 2.85
N MET A 21 -7.37 16.17 3.86
CA MET A 21 -6.33 15.18 4.13
C MET A 21 -6.88 13.77 3.93
N SER A 22 -6.21 12.94 3.14
CA SER A 22 -6.51 11.52 3.02
C SER A 22 -5.29 10.71 3.46
N SER A 23 -5.48 9.81 4.41
CA SER A 23 -4.37 9.07 5.01
C SER A 23 -4.74 7.61 5.29
N THR A 24 -3.75 6.73 5.15
CA THR A 24 -3.75 5.41 5.79
C THR A 24 -3.40 5.57 7.28
N GLU A 25 -3.69 4.55 8.08
CA GLU A 25 -3.49 4.64 9.52
C GLU A 25 -2.01 4.83 9.91
N ASP A 26 -1.13 4.11 9.25
CA ASP A 26 0.34 4.17 9.46
C ASP A 26 0.97 5.51 9.05
N MET A 27 0.26 6.33 8.28
CA MET A 27 0.68 7.67 7.87
C MET A 27 -0.09 8.79 8.59
N TRP A 28 -1.02 8.44 9.48
CA TRP A 28 -1.90 9.40 10.15
C TRP A 28 -1.14 10.43 10.98
N GLU A 29 -0.19 9.98 11.79
CA GLU A 29 0.60 10.90 12.63
C GLU A 29 1.43 11.90 11.81
N LEU A 30 1.91 11.48 10.63
CA LEU A 30 2.57 12.40 9.70
C LEU A 30 1.57 13.45 9.17
N GLY A 31 0.36 13.03 8.81
CA GLY A 31 -0.72 13.94 8.42
C GLY A 31 -1.04 14.96 9.52
N MET A 32 -1.11 14.52 10.78
CA MET A 32 -1.35 15.42 11.91
C MET A 32 -0.22 16.43 12.11
N ARG A 33 1.04 16.03 11.93
CA ARG A 33 2.17 16.97 11.95
C ARG A 33 2.07 18.02 10.84
N VAL A 34 1.61 17.64 9.65
CA VAL A 34 1.37 18.60 8.56
C VAL A 34 0.29 19.61 8.95
N LEU A 35 -0.82 19.15 9.55
CA LEU A 35 -1.88 20.05 10.03
C LEU A 35 -1.41 20.97 11.17
N GLU A 36 -0.54 20.49 12.04
CA GLU A 36 0.08 21.30 13.10
C GLU A 36 0.87 22.48 12.54
N GLU A 37 1.63 22.27 11.46
CA GLU A 37 2.42 23.35 10.83
C GLU A 37 1.57 24.45 10.18
N ILE A 38 0.32 24.16 9.84
CA ILE A 38 -0.60 25.14 9.24
C ILE A 38 -1.66 25.67 10.21
N LYS A 39 -1.58 25.31 11.49
CA LYS A 39 -2.61 25.64 12.50
C LYS A 39 -2.90 27.14 12.64
N ASP A 40 -1.87 27.98 12.60
CA ASP A 40 -2.02 29.42 12.77
C ASP A 40 -2.80 30.04 11.60
N GLU A 41 -2.49 29.63 10.36
CA GLU A 41 -3.23 30.09 9.17
C GLU A 41 -4.66 29.52 9.14
N LYS A 42 -4.85 28.25 9.58
CA LYS A 42 -6.18 27.66 9.74
C LYS A 42 -7.05 28.48 10.70
N ILE A 43 -6.54 28.80 11.88
CA ILE A 43 -7.29 29.55 12.91
C ILE A 43 -7.57 30.97 12.43
N LYS A 44 -6.55 31.68 11.94
CA LYS A 44 -6.65 33.06 11.46
C LYS A 44 -7.68 33.21 10.35
N ASN A 45 -7.71 32.30 9.39
CA ASN A 45 -8.55 32.37 8.20
C ASN A 45 -9.80 31.49 8.30
N LYS A 46 -10.03 30.83 9.45
CA LYS A 46 -11.18 29.90 9.69
C LYS A 46 -11.31 28.81 8.61
N ILE A 47 -10.17 28.27 8.18
CA ILE A 47 -10.15 27.24 7.13
C ILE A 47 -10.62 25.92 7.71
N PRO A 48 -11.73 25.32 7.25
CA PRO A 48 -12.16 23.99 7.70
C PRO A 48 -11.21 22.90 7.21
N VAL A 49 -11.04 21.86 8.03
CA VAL A 49 -10.20 20.71 7.72
C VAL A 49 -11.03 19.44 7.75
N ILE A 50 -11.02 18.71 6.63
CA ILE A 50 -11.62 17.37 6.53
C ILE A 50 -10.53 16.32 6.44
N ALA A 51 -10.64 15.25 7.23
CA ALA A 51 -9.80 14.08 7.10
C ALA A 51 -10.61 12.87 6.60
N GLY A 52 -10.02 12.06 5.74
CA GLY A 52 -10.63 10.87 5.14
C GLY A 52 -9.64 9.73 4.97
N GLY A 53 -10.04 8.71 4.24
CA GLY A 53 -9.28 7.51 3.99
C GLY A 53 -9.69 6.33 4.87
N VAL A 54 -8.95 5.24 4.77
CA VAL A 54 -9.30 3.96 5.41
C VAL A 54 -9.30 4.07 6.93
N PHE A 55 -8.35 4.79 7.52
CA PHE A 55 -8.28 4.97 8.96
C PHE A 55 -9.46 5.78 9.49
N ALA A 56 -9.76 6.92 8.87
CA ALA A 56 -10.92 7.76 9.22
C ALA A 56 -12.26 6.99 9.07
N THR A 57 -12.31 6.01 8.16
CA THR A 57 -13.48 5.16 7.97
C THR A 57 -13.68 4.17 9.13
N PHE A 58 -12.60 3.56 9.66
CA PHE A 58 -12.69 2.49 10.66
C PHE A 58 -12.44 2.94 12.11
N ALA A 59 -11.92 4.14 12.30
CA ALA A 59 -11.70 4.74 13.62
C ALA A 59 -12.11 6.23 13.65
N PRO A 60 -13.33 6.58 13.17
CA PRO A 60 -13.75 7.97 13.07
C PRO A 60 -13.77 8.68 14.43
N GLU A 61 -14.10 7.96 15.52
CA GLU A 61 -14.10 8.49 16.88
C GLU A 61 -12.69 8.89 17.37
N LEU A 62 -11.64 8.22 16.91
CA LEU A 62 -10.27 8.60 17.21
C LEU A 62 -9.84 9.80 16.35
N CYS A 63 -10.14 9.74 15.06
CA CYS A 63 -9.72 10.75 14.11
C CYS A 63 -10.36 12.13 14.37
N ILE A 64 -11.66 12.18 14.71
CA ILE A 64 -12.37 13.45 14.92
C ILE A 64 -11.93 14.16 16.20
N LYS A 65 -11.29 13.47 17.15
CA LYS A 65 -10.80 14.07 18.40
C LYS A 65 -9.57 14.96 18.20
N TYR A 66 -8.87 14.83 17.09
CA TYR A 66 -7.70 15.65 16.84
C TYR A 66 -8.06 17.15 16.73
N PRO A 67 -7.29 18.05 17.37
CA PRO A 67 -7.68 19.47 17.54
C PRO A 67 -7.89 20.21 16.22
N TYR A 68 -7.15 19.82 15.19
CA TYR A 68 -7.17 20.53 13.89
C TYR A 68 -8.08 19.86 12.85
N VAL A 69 -8.80 18.80 13.22
CA VAL A 69 -9.75 18.10 12.35
C VAL A 69 -11.16 18.56 12.71
N ASP A 70 -11.84 19.18 11.77
CA ASP A 70 -13.22 19.68 11.94
C ASP A 70 -14.24 18.67 11.41
N MET A 71 -13.83 17.87 10.42
CA MET A 71 -14.71 16.89 9.77
C MET A 71 -13.97 15.60 9.45
N ILE A 72 -14.72 14.50 9.46
CA ILE A 72 -14.24 13.19 9.01
C ILE A 72 -15.15 12.70 7.89
N CYS A 73 -14.53 12.21 6.80
CA CYS A 73 -15.26 11.48 5.76
C CYS A 73 -15.18 9.98 6.04
N VAL A 74 -16.31 9.35 6.34
CA VAL A 74 -16.45 7.92 6.57
C VAL A 74 -16.88 7.23 5.27
N GLY A 75 -16.04 6.37 4.73
CA GLY A 75 -16.27 5.69 3.46
C GLY A 75 -15.77 6.48 2.23
N GLU A 76 -16.44 6.32 1.09
CA GLU A 76 -16.04 6.97 -0.17
C GLU A 76 -16.34 8.47 -0.15
N GLY A 77 -15.33 9.26 -0.54
CA GLY A 77 -15.37 10.71 -0.46
C GLY A 77 -15.81 11.44 -1.73
N GLU A 78 -15.91 10.77 -2.88
CA GLU A 78 -16.08 11.42 -4.18
C GLU A 78 -17.33 12.31 -4.24
N LYS A 79 -18.46 11.84 -3.70
CA LYS A 79 -19.70 12.63 -3.66
C LYS A 79 -19.72 13.60 -2.49
N ALA A 80 -19.28 13.14 -1.31
CA ALA A 80 -19.29 13.93 -0.09
C ALA A 80 -18.41 15.18 -0.21
N LEU A 81 -17.19 15.02 -0.76
CA LEU A 81 -16.27 16.15 -0.93
C LEU A 81 -16.80 17.16 -1.95
N VAL A 82 -17.39 16.69 -3.06
CA VAL A 82 -18.01 17.58 -4.06
C VAL A 82 -19.19 18.36 -3.48
N ASP A 83 -20.05 17.71 -2.68
CA ASP A 83 -21.18 18.39 -2.02
C ASP A 83 -20.70 19.40 -0.98
N LEU A 84 -19.73 19.01 -0.15
CA LEU A 84 -19.08 19.89 0.81
C LEU A 84 -18.50 21.15 0.15
N CYS A 85 -17.69 20.98 -0.91
CA CYS A 85 -17.08 22.12 -1.62
C CYS A 85 -18.15 23.08 -2.21
N LYS A 86 -19.23 22.54 -2.80
CA LYS A 86 -20.33 23.37 -3.34
C LYS A 86 -21.04 24.16 -2.27
N ARG A 87 -21.23 23.59 -1.07
CA ARG A 87 -21.88 24.29 0.04
C ARG A 87 -20.98 25.36 0.63
N ILE A 88 -19.67 25.07 0.77
CA ILE A 88 -18.67 26.07 1.21
C ILE A 88 -18.66 27.26 0.23
N GLU A 89 -18.59 27.00 -1.08
CA GLU A 89 -18.61 28.02 -2.13
C GLU A 89 -19.82 28.96 -2.04
N LYS A 90 -20.99 28.40 -1.69
CA LYS A 90 -22.24 29.16 -1.57
C LYS A 90 -22.51 29.74 -0.17
N GLY A 91 -21.68 29.42 0.81
CA GLY A 91 -21.95 29.76 2.22
C GLY A 91 -23.15 29.05 2.82
N GLU A 92 -23.49 27.85 2.31
CA GLU A 92 -24.57 27.02 2.79
C GLU A 92 -24.13 26.11 3.96
N ASP A 93 -25.06 25.70 4.82
CA ASP A 93 -24.79 24.72 5.86
C ASP A 93 -24.40 23.37 5.25
N TYR A 94 -23.29 22.81 5.71
CA TYR A 94 -22.76 21.50 5.29
C TYR A 94 -22.84 20.42 6.39
N SER A 95 -23.45 20.72 7.51
CA SER A 95 -23.49 19.82 8.67
C SER A 95 -24.23 18.50 8.41
N ASP A 96 -25.08 18.42 7.38
CA ASP A 96 -25.90 17.25 7.01
C ASP A 96 -25.39 16.49 5.76
N VAL A 97 -24.20 16.84 5.24
CA VAL A 97 -23.61 16.15 4.09
C VAL A 97 -23.37 14.68 4.44
N THR A 98 -23.88 13.77 3.60
CA THR A 98 -23.71 12.32 3.79
C THR A 98 -22.25 11.92 3.82
N ASN A 99 -21.92 10.86 4.55
CA ASN A 99 -20.56 10.37 4.85
C ASN A 99 -19.75 11.27 5.81
N LEU A 100 -20.19 12.51 6.09
CA LEU A 100 -19.42 13.38 6.97
C LEU A 100 -19.85 13.25 8.44
N TRP A 101 -18.85 13.19 9.31
CA TRP A 101 -18.98 13.53 10.71
C TRP A 101 -18.47 14.95 10.88
N VAL A 102 -19.26 15.83 11.40
CA VAL A 102 -18.96 17.27 11.48
C VAL A 102 -18.95 17.68 12.95
N LYS A 103 -17.87 18.30 13.38
CA LYS A 103 -17.75 18.92 14.71
C LYS A 103 -18.28 20.36 14.62
N ASP A 104 -19.19 20.71 15.50
CA ASP A 104 -19.67 22.08 15.63
C ASP A 104 -18.77 22.94 16.55
N ASP A 105 -19.12 24.21 16.72
CA ASP A 105 -18.38 25.16 17.52
C ASP A 105 -18.36 24.81 19.03
N ASP A 106 -19.35 24.07 19.51
CA ASP A 106 -19.44 23.57 20.89
C ASP A 106 -18.67 22.25 21.10
N GLY A 107 -18.14 21.69 20.01
CA GLY A 107 -17.39 20.43 20.01
C GLY A 107 -18.28 19.19 19.89
N GLU A 108 -19.58 19.34 19.72
CA GLU A 108 -20.52 18.25 19.49
C GLU A 108 -20.35 17.69 18.07
N ILE A 109 -20.51 16.37 17.91
CA ILE A 109 -20.26 15.68 16.66
C ILE A 109 -21.55 15.19 16.04
N LYS A 110 -21.95 15.81 14.92
CA LYS A 110 -23.05 15.35 14.09
C LYS A 110 -22.55 14.24 13.15
N LYS A 111 -23.09 13.02 13.33
CA LYS A 111 -22.72 11.83 12.56
C LYS A 111 -23.76 11.58 11.47
N ASN A 112 -23.39 11.80 10.20
CA ASN A 112 -24.29 11.53 9.09
C ASN A 112 -24.15 10.09 8.58
N LYS A 113 -25.19 9.59 7.92
CA LYS A 113 -25.25 8.24 7.35
C LYS A 113 -24.28 8.08 6.17
N ILE A 114 -23.78 6.87 5.99
CA ILE A 114 -22.98 6.53 4.81
C ILE A 114 -23.91 6.44 3.58
N SER A 115 -23.49 7.06 2.49
CA SER A 115 -24.20 6.99 1.21
C SER A 115 -23.95 5.66 0.48
N LYS A 116 -24.78 5.32 -0.48
CA LYS A 116 -24.48 4.23 -1.42
C LYS A 116 -23.17 4.52 -2.15
N LEU A 117 -22.46 3.45 -2.48
CA LEU A 117 -21.21 3.49 -3.24
C LEU A 117 -21.35 4.29 -4.54
N VAL A 118 -20.27 4.96 -4.92
CA VAL A 118 -20.21 5.65 -6.22
C VAL A 118 -20.10 4.62 -7.35
N ASP A 119 -20.64 4.95 -8.52
CA ASP A 119 -20.29 4.23 -9.73
C ASP A 119 -18.89 4.70 -10.20
N ILE A 120 -17.90 3.84 -10.02
CA ILE A 120 -16.51 4.16 -10.36
C ILE A 120 -16.29 4.40 -11.86
N ASN A 121 -17.26 4.03 -12.72
CA ASN A 121 -17.22 4.33 -14.15
C ASN A 121 -17.65 5.78 -14.46
N SER A 122 -18.44 6.39 -13.56
CA SER A 122 -18.88 7.78 -13.71
C SER A 122 -17.87 8.82 -13.23
N ASN A 123 -16.80 8.39 -12.52
CA ASN A 123 -15.79 9.31 -12.04
C ASN A 123 -15.03 9.96 -13.22
N PRO A 124 -14.69 11.26 -13.13
CA PRO A 124 -13.83 11.90 -14.13
C PRO A 124 -12.48 11.20 -14.23
N LYS A 125 -11.74 11.43 -15.29
CA LYS A 125 -10.34 11.05 -15.38
C LYS A 125 -9.54 11.85 -14.36
N ILE A 126 -8.51 11.23 -13.78
CA ILE A 126 -7.62 11.93 -12.84
C ILE A 126 -6.85 13.00 -13.60
N ASP A 127 -6.90 14.23 -13.12
CA ASP A 127 -6.11 15.33 -13.68
C ASP A 127 -4.68 15.28 -13.10
N LEU A 128 -3.76 14.75 -13.89
CA LEU A 128 -2.36 14.65 -13.49
C LEU A 128 -1.63 15.98 -13.54
N SER A 129 -2.19 17.02 -14.18
CA SER A 129 -1.59 18.36 -14.23
C SER A 129 -1.55 19.06 -12.86
N LEU A 130 -2.37 18.59 -11.91
CA LEU A 130 -2.39 19.07 -10.53
C LEU A 130 -1.16 18.62 -9.72
N PHE A 131 -0.37 17.69 -10.25
CA PHE A 131 0.81 17.16 -9.57
C PHE A 131 2.09 17.65 -10.26
N GLU A 132 3.15 17.84 -9.47
CA GLU A 132 4.47 18.10 -10.04
C GLU A 132 4.92 16.96 -10.93
N GLU A 133 5.44 17.25 -12.10
CA GLU A 133 5.82 16.25 -13.10
C GLU A 133 6.82 15.21 -12.57
N ASN A 134 7.74 15.61 -11.69
CA ASN A 134 8.70 14.72 -11.06
C ASN A 134 8.04 13.57 -10.27
N ARG A 135 6.81 13.74 -9.79
CA ARG A 135 6.04 12.70 -9.09
C ARG A 135 5.56 11.57 -10.01
N LEU A 136 5.56 11.80 -11.32
CA LEU A 136 5.22 10.77 -12.30
C LEU A 136 6.38 9.83 -12.59
N TYR A 137 7.61 10.21 -12.23
CA TYR A 137 8.80 9.38 -12.43
C TYR A 137 9.03 8.45 -11.25
N ARG A 138 9.01 7.13 -11.51
CA ARG A 138 9.12 6.11 -10.47
C ARG A 138 10.08 4.99 -10.89
N PRO A 139 10.87 4.43 -9.95
CA PRO A 139 11.74 3.31 -10.24
C PRO A 139 10.93 2.02 -10.41
N MET A 140 11.23 1.28 -11.47
CA MET A 140 10.74 -0.07 -11.70
C MET A 140 11.80 -0.89 -12.42
N ALA A 141 12.21 -2.04 -11.85
CA ALA A 141 13.20 -2.94 -12.45
C ALA A 141 14.58 -2.29 -12.71
N GLY A 142 15.03 -1.42 -11.82
CA GLY A 142 16.34 -0.75 -11.96
C GLY A 142 16.35 0.40 -12.97
N LYS A 143 15.20 0.82 -13.47
CA LYS A 143 15.02 1.96 -14.37
C LYS A 143 13.98 2.91 -13.82
N ILE A 144 14.04 4.17 -14.26
CA ILE A 144 13.04 5.18 -13.96
C ILE A 144 12.10 5.26 -15.16
N TRP A 145 10.80 5.27 -14.85
CA TRP A 145 9.72 5.31 -15.84
C TRP A 145 8.75 6.43 -15.50
N LYS A 146 8.22 7.08 -16.51
CA LYS A 146 7.05 7.93 -16.34
C LYS A 146 5.82 7.03 -16.21
N MET A 147 5.29 6.89 -14.97
CA MET A 147 4.23 5.94 -14.65
C MET A 147 3.33 6.42 -13.53
N VAL A 148 2.05 6.02 -13.59
CA VAL A 148 1.07 6.30 -12.54
C VAL A 148 0.31 5.02 -12.15
N PRO A 149 -0.26 4.97 -10.93
CA PRO A 149 -1.18 3.90 -10.56
C PRO A 149 -2.50 4.07 -11.33
N VAL A 150 -3.01 2.98 -11.89
CA VAL A 150 -4.31 2.92 -12.58
C VAL A 150 -5.21 1.90 -11.89
N GLU A 151 -6.32 2.38 -11.33
CA GLU A 151 -7.32 1.54 -10.67
C GLU A 151 -8.16 0.81 -11.73
N THR A 152 -8.22 -0.52 -11.67
CA THR A 152 -9.10 -1.34 -12.51
C THR A 152 -10.29 -1.91 -11.76
N HIS A 153 -10.11 -2.16 -10.48
CA HIS A 153 -11.19 -2.54 -9.56
C HIS A 153 -10.94 -1.95 -8.18
N ARG A 154 -12.03 -1.73 -7.46
CA ARG A 154 -12.02 -1.27 -6.08
C ARG A 154 -12.57 -2.36 -5.18
N GLY A 155 -11.80 -2.70 -4.14
CA GLY A 155 -12.08 -3.82 -3.26
C GLY A 155 -11.57 -5.16 -3.77
N CYS A 156 -11.80 -6.20 -2.99
CA CYS A 156 -11.29 -7.54 -3.22
C CYS A 156 -12.37 -8.59 -2.86
N PRO A 157 -12.51 -9.69 -3.63
CA PRO A 157 -13.50 -10.71 -3.32
C PRO A 157 -13.07 -11.70 -2.21
N TYR A 158 -11.89 -11.50 -1.62
CA TYR A 158 -11.34 -12.38 -0.59
C TYR A 158 -11.52 -11.84 0.83
N THR A 159 -11.32 -12.70 1.83
CA THR A 159 -11.66 -12.47 3.25
C THR A 159 -10.45 -12.43 4.18
N CYS A 160 -9.29 -11.98 3.68
CA CYS A 160 -8.06 -11.94 4.48
C CYS A 160 -8.24 -11.12 5.76
N ARG A 161 -7.93 -11.72 6.93
CA ARG A 161 -8.25 -11.17 8.25
C ARG A 161 -7.35 -10.00 8.68
N PHE A 162 -6.26 -9.72 7.97
CA PHE A 162 -5.34 -8.61 8.23
C PHE A 162 -5.59 -7.40 7.33
N CYS A 163 -6.49 -7.52 6.34
CA CYS A 163 -6.72 -6.52 5.30
C CYS A 163 -8.06 -5.78 5.52
N ASN A 164 -8.09 -4.49 5.23
CA ASN A 164 -9.29 -3.67 5.34
C ASN A 164 -10.31 -3.88 4.20
N SER A 165 -9.92 -4.45 3.05
CA SER A 165 -10.83 -4.63 1.92
C SER A 165 -12.08 -5.47 2.27
N PRO A 166 -11.97 -6.61 3.00
CA PRO A 166 -13.14 -7.33 3.50
C PRO A 166 -13.99 -6.53 4.49
N ASP A 167 -13.37 -5.65 5.27
CA ASP A 167 -14.08 -4.84 6.26
C ASP A 167 -14.87 -3.72 5.58
N GLN A 168 -14.35 -3.11 4.52
CA GLN A 168 -15.10 -2.21 3.66
C GLN A 168 -16.29 -2.91 3.01
N GLN A 169 -16.12 -4.15 2.53
CA GLN A 169 -17.23 -4.96 2.01
C GLN A 169 -18.32 -5.18 3.07
N ARG A 170 -17.94 -5.49 4.32
CA ARG A 170 -18.89 -5.64 5.44
C ARG A 170 -19.61 -4.34 5.75
N LEU A 171 -18.86 -3.24 5.87
CA LEU A 171 -19.39 -1.91 6.17
C LEU A 171 -20.49 -1.52 5.16
N TYR A 172 -20.16 -1.53 3.88
CA TYR A 172 -21.12 -1.10 2.85
C TYR A 172 -22.27 -2.07 2.66
N ASN A 173 -22.05 -3.36 2.86
CA ASN A 173 -23.16 -4.32 2.85
C ASN A 173 -24.16 -4.07 3.98
N GLN A 174 -23.67 -3.79 5.19
CA GLN A 174 -24.50 -3.51 6.36
C GLN A 174 -25.22 -2.18 6.25
N GLU A 175 -24.52 -1.11 5.86
CA GLU A 175 -25.06 0.25 5.85
C GLU A 175 -25.94 0.53 4.63
N THR A 176 -25.65 -0.06 3.48
CA THR A 176 -26.28 0.33 2.21
C THR A 176 -26.77 -0.83 1.35
N GLY A 177 -26.50 -2.08 1.74
CA GLY A 177 -26.78 -3.28 0.93
C GLY A 177 -25.90 -3.39 -0.33
N SER A 178 -24.82 -2.60 -0.44
CA SER A 178 -23.98 -2.53 -1.64
C SER A 178 -22.76 -3.43 -1.54
N SER A 179 -22.29 -3.96 -2.69
CA SER A 179 -21.02 -4.68 -2.76
C SER A 179 -19.86 -3.72 -2.98
N PHE A 180 -18.88 -3.71 -2.08
CA PHE A 180 -17.70 -2.86 -2.21
C PHE A 180 -16.80 -3.30 -3.35
N PHE A 181 -16.73 -4.61 -3.65
CA PHE A 181 -15.95 -5.11 -4.79
C PHE A 181 -16.64 -4.76 -6.11
N ARG A 182 -16.04 -3.83 -6.84
CA ARG A 182 -16.53 -3.32 -8.13
C ARG A 182 -15.39 -3.25 -9.13
N LYS A 183 -15.71 -3.41 -10.41
CA LYS A 183 -14.77 -3.32 -11.51
C LYS A 183 -15.13 -2.14 -12.40
N LYS A 184 -14.13 -1.42 -12.91
CA LYS A 184 -14.33 -0.51 -14.03
C LYS A 184 -14.65 -1.30 -15.28
N SER A 185 -15.47 -0.74 -16.16
CA SER A 185 -15.67 -1.28 -17.52
C SER A 185 -14.36 -1.21 -18.31
N MET A 186 -14.15 -2.12 -19.25
CA MET A 186 -12.95 -2.09 -20.08
C MET A 186 -12.85 -0.80 -20.90
N GLN A 187 -13.99 -0.25 -21.32
CA GLN A 187 -14.06 1.06 -21.97
C GLN A 187 -13.50 2.18 -21.07
N LYS A 188 -13.90 2.22 -19.80
CA LYS A 188 -13.40 3.21 -18.85
C LYS A 188 -11.90 3.08 -18.62
N VAL A 189 -11.42 1.85 -18.43
CA VAL A 189 -9.98 1.57 -18.27
C VAL A 189 -9.21 2.01 -19.52
N TYR A 190 -9.73 1.71 -20.70
CA TYR A 190 -9.11 2.11 -21.97
C TYR A 190 -9.01 3.63 -22.10
N GLU A 191 -10.11 4.35 -21.85
CA GLU A 191 -10.15 5.81 -21.92
C GLU A 191 -9.17 6.49 -20.96
N GLU A 192 -9.02 5.97 -19.74
CA GLU A 192 -8.04 6.46 -18.78
C GLU A 192 -6.61 6.18 -19.24
N LEU A 193 -6.31 4.96 -19.67
CA LEU A 193 -4.97 4.58 -20.14
C LEU A 193 -4.56 5.37 -21.39
N LYS A 194 -5.49 5.54 -22.33
CA LYS A 194 -5.27 6.30 -23.57
C LYS A 194 -4.98 7.76 -23.25
N HIS A 195 -5.78 8.37 -22.38
CA HIS A 195 -5.57 9.74 -21.90
C HIS A 195 -4.19 9.91 -21.25
N PHE A 196 -3.82 9.02 -20.31
CA PHE A 196 -2.53 9.12 -19.64
C PHE A 196 -1.36 8.92 -20.59
N LYS A 197 -1.48 7.99 -21.53
CA LYS A 197 -0.45 7.75 -22.55
C LYS A 197 -0.28 8.95 -23.47
N ASP A 198 -1.38 9.47 -24.04
CA ASP A 198 -1.34 10.47 -25.09
C ASP A 198 -1.05 11.89 -24.56
N GLU A 199 -1.64 12.25 -23.41
CA GLU A 199 -1.50 13.61 -22.88
C GLU A 199 -0.33 13.75 -21.90
N PHE A 200 0.01 12.70 -21.15
CA PHE A 200 1.09 12.76 -20.17
C PHE A 200 2.33 11.96 -20.56
N GLY A 201 2.30 11.24 -21.68
CA GLY A 201 3.45 10.48 -22.15
C GLY A 201 3.88 9.34 -21.25
N LEU A 202 2.92 8.60 -20.66
CA LEU A 202 3.27 7.47 -19.80
C LEU A 202 3.99 6.37 -20.59
N GLU A 203 4.95 5.73 -19.94
CA GLU A 203 5.86 4.73 -20.49
C GLU A 203 5.67 3.36 -19.87
N TYR A 204 5.06 3.30 -18.69
CA TYR A 204 4.82 2.08 -17.91
C TYR A 204 3.52 2.22 -17.13
N ILE A 205 2.73 1.15 -17.02
CA ILE A 205 1.49 1.15 -16.23
C ILE A 205 1.67 0.33 -14.95
N TYR A 206 1.26 0.94 -13.85
CA TYR A 206 1.18 0.28 -12.55
C TYR A 206 -0.29 0.04 -12.21
N PHE A 207 -0.80 -1.18 -12.44
CA PHE A 207 -2.19 -1.47 -12.12
C PHE A 207 -2.41 -1.58 -10.61
N TRP A 208 -3.24 -0.69 -10.11
CA TRP A 208 -3.67 -0.68 -8.72
C TRP A 208 -4.99 -1.45 -8.59
N ALA A 209 -4.87 -2.71 -8.26
CA ALA A 209 -5.99 -3.60 -7.95
C ALA A 209 -5.55 -4.55 -6.84
N ASP A 210 -6.36 -4.76 -5.82
CA ASP A 210 -6.04 -5.65 -4.69
C ASP A 210 -5.71 -7.07 -5.17
N THR A 211 -6.39 -7.52 -6.23
CA THR A 211 -6.13 -8.80 -6.91
C THR A 211 -6.47 -8.67 -8.39
N PHE A 212 -5.51 -8.30 -9.22
CA PHE A 212 -5.75 -8.05 -10.65
C PHE A 212 -6.40 -9.24 -11.37
N LEU A 213 -5.98 -10.47 -11.06
CA LEU A 213 -6.55 -11.70 -11.66
C LEU A 213 -7.92 -12.13 -11.08
N ALA A 214 -8.60 -11.24 -10.34
CA ALA A 214 -10.03 -11.38 -10.04
C ALA A 214 -10.93 -11.17 -11.27
N TYR A 215 -10.38 -10.79 -12.41
CA TYR A 215 -11.06 -10.88 -13.70
C TYR A 215 -11.42 -12.33 -14.06
N ASN A 216 -12.65 -12.53 -14.53
CA ASN A 216 -13.02 -13.79 -15.13
C ASN A 216 -12.39 -13.93 -16.54
N LYS A 217 -12.60 -15.10 -17.18
CA LYS A 217 -11.97 -15.38 -18.48
C LYS A 217 -12.38 -14.37 -19.55
N ARG A 218 -13.67 -14.04 -19.67
CA ARG A 218 -14.17 -13.10 -20.68
C ARG A 218 -13.62 -11.70 -20.46
N GLU A 219 -13.66 -11.22 -19.22
CA GLU A 219 -13.12 -9.92 -18.86
C GLU A 219 -11.62 -9.81 -19.14
N LEU A 220 -10.87 -10.89 -18.90
CA LEU A 220 -9.44 -10.92 -19.18
C LEU A 220 -9.15 -10.91 -20.69
N ASP A 221 -9.95 -11.63 -21.48
CA ASP A 221 -9.84 -11.63 -22.94
C ASP A 221 -10.15 -10.23 -23.52
N GLU A 222 -11.20 -9.59 -23.01
CA GLU A 222 -11.56 -8.21 -23.34
C GLU A 222 -10.45 -7.21 -22.94
N PHE A 223 -9.86 -7.35 -21.75
CA PHE A 223 -8.71 -6.57 -21.33
C PHE A 223 -7.53 -6.74 -22.28
N CYS A 224 -7.17 -7.97 -22.63
CA CYS A 224 -6.04 -8.23 -23.50
C CYS A 224 -6.26 -7.67 -24.92
N GLU A 225 -7.49 -7.72 -25.44
CA GLU A 225 -7.81 -7.17 -26.75
C GLU A 225 -7.68 -5.65 -26.75
N MET A 226 -8.26 -4.98 -25.76
CA MET A 226 -8.18 -3.53 -25.55
C MET A 226 -6.73 -3.07 -25.37
N TYR A 227 -5.94 -3.81 -24.58
CA TYR A 227 -4.60 -3.39 -24.18
C TYR A 227 -3.58 -3.47 -25.32
N LYS A 228 -3.88 -4.16 -26.42
CA LYS A 228 -3.02 -4.18 -27.64
C LYS A 228 -2.78 -2.77 -28.19
N ASP A 229 -3.79 -1.90 -28.14
CA ASP A 229 -3.66 -0.50 -28.60
C ASP A 229 -2.82 0.35 -27.63
N ILE A 230 -2.93 0.09 -26.34
CA ILE A 230 -2.12 0.77 -25.33
C ILE A 230 -0.65 0.39 -25.49
N ASN A 231 -0.35 -0.89 -25.61
CA ASN A 231 0.98 -1.44 -25.91
C ASN A 231 2.13 -0.88 -25.05
N LEU A 232 1.89 -0.69 -23.75
CA LEU A 232 2.89 -0.28 -22.78
C LEU A 232 3.25 -1.47 -21.86
N PRO A 233 4.48 -1.56 -21.37
CA PRO A 233 4.79 -2.53 -20.31
C PRO A 233 3.98 -2.22 -19.05
N PHE A 234 3.62 -3.26 -18.31
CA PHE A 234 2.89 -3.07 -17.04
C PHE A 234 3.27 -4.03 -15.94
N TRP A 235 2.96 -3.60 -14.72
CA TRP A 235 3.03 -4.36 -13.49
C TRP A 235 1.62 -4.56 -12.91
N MET A 236 1.42 -5.71 -12.26
CA MET A 236 0.22 -6.00 -11.49
C MET A 236 0.54 -6.77 -10.22
N GLN A 237 -0.40 -6.77 -9.26
CA GLN A 237 -0.35 -7.66 -8.11
C GLN A 237 -1.54 -8.63 -8.11
N THR A 238 -1.31 -9.82 -7.59
CA THR A 238 -2.35 -10.82 -7.46
C THR A 238 -2.00 -11.84 -6.37
N ARG A 239 -2.91 -12.80 -6.18
CA ARG A 239 -2.70 -13.94 -5.28
C ARG A 239 -2.24 -15.16 -6.08
N PRO A 240 -1.34 -16.02 -5.54
CA PRO A 240 -0.85 -17.20 -6.27
C PRO A 240 -1.97 -18.09 -6.82
N GLU A 241 -3.04 -18.28 -6.05
CA GLU A 241 -4.18 -19.12 -6.42
C GLU A 241 -5.00 -18.64 -7.62
N THR A 242 -4.80 -17.40 -8.06
CA THR A 242 -5.49 -16.85 -9.24
C THR A 242 -4.76 -17.12 -10.54
N VAL A 243 -3.51 -17.62 -10.45
CA VAL A 243 -2.62 -17.81 -11.59
C VAL A 243 -2.96 -19.07 -12.37
N THR A 244 -3.00 -18.93 -13.69
CA THR A 244 -2.98 -20.05 -14.64
C THR A 244 -2.03 -19.72 -15.80
N VAL A 245 -1.52 -20.76 -16.47
CA VAL A 245 -0.67 -20.60 -17.65
C VAL A 245 -1.40 -19.79 -18.71
N GLU A 246 -2.70 -20.08 -18.96
CA GLU A 246 -3.52 -19.38 -19.94
C GLU A 246 -3.57 -17.86 -19.66
N LYS A 247 -3.91 -17.49 -18.41
CA LYS A 247 -4.04 -16.06 -18.02
C LYS A 247 -2.72 -15.31 -18.19
N LEU A 248 -1.63 -15.85 -17.64
CA LEU A 248 -0.34 -15.15 -17.70
C LEU A 248 0.25 -15.12 -19.11
N SER A 249 0.05 -16.17 -19.94
CA SER A 249 0.49 -16.15 -21.34
C SER A 249 -0.21 -15.07 -22.15
N LYS A 250 -1.51 -14.85 -21.93
CA LYS A 250 -2.28 -13.78 -22.59
C LYS A 250 -1.76 -12.39 -22.18
N LEU A 251 -1.60 -12.17 -20.87
CA LEU A 251 -1.12 -10.90 -20.34
C LEU A 251 0.32 -10.59 -20.75
N GLN A 252 1.19 -11.61 -20.77
CA GLN A 252 2.59 -11.45 -21.21
C GLN A 252 2.68 -10.98 -22.67
N LYS A 253 1.81 -11.48 -23.55
CA LYS A 253 1.76 -11.08 -24.96
C LYS A 253 1.36 -9.61 -25.15
N VAL A 254 0.60 -9.03 -24.23
CA VAL A 254 0.12 -7.66 -24.32
C VAL A 254 0.89 -6.67 -23.45
N GLY A 255 1.95 -7.11 -22.73
CA GLY A 255 2.83 -6.17 -22.03
C GLY A 255 3.09 -6.45 -20.57
N LEU A 256 2.55 -7.53 -19.96
CA LEU A 256 2.93 -7.91 -18.59
C LEU A 256 4.43 -8.21 -18.53
N ARG A 257 5.17 -7.41 -17.74
CA ARG A 257 6.61 -7.58 -17.54
C ARG A 257 6.96 -8.01 -16.14
N ARG A 258 6.22 -7.50 -15.16
CA ARG A 258 6.46 -7.80 -13.74
C ARG A 258 5.15 -7.98 -12.99
N MET A 259 5.22 -8.76 -11.91
CA MET A 259 4.08 -8.94 -11.03
C MET A 259 4.52 -9.14 -9.58
N ALA A 260 3.58 -9.00 -8.64
CA ALA A 260 3.81 -9.33 -7.25
C ALA A 260 2.76 -10.32 -6.73
N PHE A 261 3.21 -11.23 -5.86
CA PHE A 261 2.35 -12.15 -5.12
C PHE A 261 2.26 -11.78 -3.65
N GLY A 262 1.05 -11.72 -3.10
CA GLY A 262 0.82 -11.76 -1.67
C GLY A 262 0.86 -13.20 -1.19
N LEU A 263 1.96 -13.63 -0.57
CA LEU A 263 2.13 -14.92 0.09
C LEU A 263 1.66 -14.85 1.54
N GLU A 264 2.07 -13.80 2.20
CA GLU A 264 1.88 -13.40 3.59
C GLU A 264 2.63 -14.28 4.58
N HIS A 265 2.39 -15.61 4.61
CA HIS A 265 3.00 -16.50 5.59
C HIS A 265 3.27 -17.90 5.02
N GLY A 266 4.36 -18.56 5.45
CA GLY A 266 4.80 -19.86 4.93
C GLY A 266 4.14 -21.08 5.57
N ASN A 267 3.71 -21.00 6.83
CA ASN A 267 3.05 -22.12 7.49
C ASN A 267 1.59 -22.25 7.05
N GLU A 268 1.22 -23.39 6.49
CA GLU A 268 -0.14 -23.63 5.96
C GLU A 268 -1.23 -23.48 7.03
N GLN A 269 -1.03 -24.09 8.20
CA GLN A 269 -2.03 -24.08 9.27
C GLN A 269 -2.18 -22.68 9.88
N PHE A 270 -1.07 -21.97 10.07
CA PHE A 270 -1.08 -20.60 10.54
C PHE A 270 -1.78 -19.69 9.52
N ARG A 271 -1.45 -19.82 8.25
CA ARG A 271 -2.05 -19.05 7.16
C ARG A 271 -3.55 -19.28 7.05
N GLU A 272 -4.02 -20.55 7.18
CA GLU A 272 -5.43 -20.88 7.18
C GLU A 272 -6.16 -20.32 8.40
N LYS A 273 -5.67 -20.62 9.60
CA LYS A 273 -6.37 -20.30 10.87
C LYS A 273 -6.32 -18.82 11.21
N MET A 274 -5.16 -18.19 11.02
CA MET A 274 -4.91 -16.81 11.42
C MET A 274 -5.29 -15.81 10.32
N LEU A 275 -4.97 -16.11 9.05
CA LEU A 275 -5.12 -15.15 7.94
C LEU A 275 -6.34 -15.41 7.05
N ASP A 276 -7.05 -16.54 7.24
CA ASP A 276 -8.13 -17.03 6.36
C ASP A 276 -7.66 -17.20 4.90
N ARG A 277 -6.47 -17.82 4.72
CA ARG A 277 -5.89 -18.12 3.41
C ARG A 277 -5.54 -19.62 3.35
N ARG A 278 -6.31 -20.39 2.56
CA ARG A 278 -6.40 -21.87 2.66
C ARG A 278 -5.57 -22.63 1.62
N TRP A 279 -4.71 -21.98 0.84
CA TRP A 279 -3.94 -22.64 -0.20
C TRP A 279 -2.76 -23.44 0.35
N LYS A 280 -2.50 -24.59 -0.30
CA LYS A 280 -1.39 -25.47 0.05
C LYS A 280 -0.07 -24.92 -0.51
N ASN A 281 1.03 -25.15 0.22
CA ASN A 281 2.35 -24.66 -0.21
C ASN A 281 2.77 -25.25 -1.55
N LYS A 282 2.45 -26.53 -1.81
CA LYS A 282 2.73 -27.16 -3.10
C LYS A 282 2.06 -26.42 -4.27
N ASP A 283 0.82 -26.00 -4.09
CA ASP A 283 0.05 -25.33 -5.15
C ASP A 283 0.56 -23.92 -5.38
N ILE A 284 0.99 -23.23 -4.30
CA ILE A 284 1.66 -21.94 -4.37
C ILE A 284 2.97 -22.05 -5.15
N ILE A 285 3.80 -23.03 -4.84
CA ILE A 285 5.08 -23.27 -5.54
C ILE A 285 4.82 -23.53 -7.05
N GLU A 286 3.83 -24.37 -7.39
CA GLU A 286 3.49 -24.61 -8.79
C GLU A 286 2.97 -23.36 -9.50
N ALA A 287 2.13 -22.55 -8.84
CA ALA A 287 1.67 -21.28 -9.40
C ALA A 287 2.84 -20.33 -9.67
N CYS A 288 3.82 -20.25 -8.77
CA CYS A 288 4.99 -19.40 -8.92
C CYS A 288 5.98 -19.88 -10.00
N LYS A 289 5.90 -21.12 -10.45
CA LYS A 289 6.68 -21.60 -11.61
C LYS A 289 6.16 -21.04 -12.94
N VAL A 290 4.88 -20.64 -13.00
CA VAL A 290 4.25 -20.15 -14.24
C VAL A 290 4.92 -18.87 -14.74
N PRO A 291 5.05 -17.79 -13.97
CA PRO A 291 5.73 -16.58 -14.42
C PRO A 291 7.19 -16.86 -14.82
N LYS A 292 7.92 -17.69 -14.08
CA LYS A 292 9.30 -18.10 -14.45
C LYS A 292 9.36 -18.71 -15.85
N LYS A 293 8.47 -19.66 -16.16
CA LYS A 293 8.41 -20.33 -17.48
C LYS A 293 8.10 -19.34 -18.61
N LEU A 294 7.38 -18.26 -18.30
CA LEU A 294 6.99 -17.22 -19.26
C LEU A 294 7.98 -16.05 -19.32
N GLY A 295 9.06 -16.08 -18.53
CA GLY A 295 10.01 -14.96 -18.46
C GLY A 295 9.44 -13.69 -17.83
N ILE A 296 8.39 -13.81 -17.01
CA ILE A 296 7.80 -12.70 -16.26
C ILE A 296 8.49 -12.61 -14.91
N GLN A 297 9.14 -11.49 -14.65
CA GLN A 297 9.76 -11.24 -13.34
C GLN A 297 8.69 -11.07 -12.26
N PHE A 298 8.95 -11.60 -11.06
CA PHE A 298 7.99 -11.46 -9.96
C PHE A 298 8.64 -11.31 -8.60
N SER A 299 7.92 -10.63 -7.72
CA SER A 299 8.23 -10.55 -6.30
C SER A 299 7.21 -11.27 -5.46
N VAL A 300 7.63 -11.67 -4.25
CA VAL A 300 6.76 -12.26 -3.24
C VAL A 300 6.76 -11.37 -2.01
N ASN A 301 5.58 -11.02 -1.51
CA ASN A 301 5.40 -10.24 -0.30
C ASN A 301 4.95 -11.16 0.83
N SER A 302 5.62 -11.04 1.98
CA SER A 302 5.35 -11.78 3.20
C SER A 302 5.19 -10.82 4.38
N ILE A 303 4.53 -11.28 5.42
CA ILE A 303 4.32 -10.52 6.66
C ILE A 303 4.80 -11.37 7.83
N THR A 304 5.43 -10.74 8.83
CA THR A 304 5.87 -11.37 10.08
C THR A 304 5.48 -10.51 11.29
N GLY A 305 5.51 -11.08 12.49
CA GLY A 305 5.11 -10.39 13.71
C GLY A 305 3.60 -10.46 13.97
N PHE A 306 2.90 -11.44 13.39
CA PHE A 306 1.49 -11.69 13.68
C PHE A 306 1.27 -12.13 15.13
N PRO A 307 0.09 -11.84 15.73
CA PRO A 307 -0.27 -12.40 17.03
C PRO A 307 -0.06 -13.92 17.05
N ASN A 308 0.52 -14.44 18.13
CA ASN A 308 0.86 -15.86 18.32
C ASN A 308 1.88 -16.43 17.33
N GLU A 309 2.52 -15.63 16.51
CA GLU A 309 3.63 -16.10 15.69
C GLU A 309 4.84 -16.42 16.58
N THR A 310 5.63 -17.37 16.14
CA THR A 310 6.92 -17.74 16.74
C THR A 310 8.03 -17.58 15.70
N ARG A 311 9.26 -17.52 16.16
CA ARG A 311 10.41 -17.49 15.28
C ARG A 311 10.44 -18.68 14.31
N ASP A 312 10.07 -19.88 14.74
CA ASP A 312 10.03 -21.07 13.88
C ASP A 312 8.99 -20.93 12.77
N LEU A 313 7.81 -20.35 13.08
CA LEU A 313 6.79 -20.03 12.09
C LEU A 313 7.28 -19.00 11.05
N ALA A 314 8.07 -18.01 11.47
CA ALA A 314 8.69 -17.08 10.54
C ALA A 314 9.72 -17.79 9.62
N PHE A 315 10.44 -18.80 10.13
CA PHE A 315 11.33 -19.63 9.31
C PHE A 315 10.57 -20.50 8.30
N ASP A 316 9.36 -20.96 8.58
CA ASP A 316 8.50 -21.60 7.57
C ASP A 316 8.25 -20.66 6.38
N THR A 317 8.14 -19.36 6.64
CA THR A 317 8.00 -18.35 5.58
C THR A 317 9.28 -18.21 4.76
N ILE A 318 10.44 -18.23 5.40
CA ILE A 318 11.75 -18.22 4.72
C ILE A 318 11.92 -19.48 3.84
N GLU A 319 11.62 -20.68 4.40
CA GLU A 319 11.75 -21.93 3.65
C GLU A 319 10.81 -21.98 2.45
N LEU A 320 9.54 -21.54 2.58
CA LEU A 320 8.65 -21.49 1.46
C LEU A 320 9.14 -20.52 0.37
N ASN A 321 9.59 -19.32 0.74
CA ASN A 321 10.20 -18.38 -0.20
C ASN A 321 11.43 -18.94 -0.90
N LYS A 322 12.24 -19.72 -0.19
CA LYS A 322 13.41 -20.43 -0.76
C LYS A 322 12.98 -21.44 -1.85
N HIS A 323 11.88 -22.16 -1.65
CA HIS A 323 11.34 -23.08 -2.66
C HIS A 323 10.68 -22.37 -3.85
N ILE A 324 10.04 -21.23 -3.60
CA ILE A 324 9.48 -20.37 -4.65
C ILE A 324 10.60 -19.75 -5.50
N ASP A 325 11.69 -19.33 -4.87
CA ASP A 325 12.84 -18.71 -5.52
C ASP A 325 12.45 -17.56 -6.46
N ALA A 326 11.72 -16.58 -5.94
CA ALA A 326 11.32 -15.39 -6.67
C ALA A 326 12.53 -14.49 -7.03
N ASP A 327 12.35 -13.58 -8.00
CA ASP A 327 13.37 -12.57 -8.31
C ASP A 327 13.63 -11.65 -7.11
N ASN A 328 12.54 -11.26 -6.41
CA ASN A 328 12.60 -10.51 -5.15
C ASN A 328 11.66 -11.12 -4.10
N ALA A 329 12.07 -11.07 -2.84
CA ALA A 329 11.24 -11.45 -1.71
C ALA A 329 11.25 -10.34 -0.67
N ASN A 330 10.07 -9.86 -0.31
CA ASN A 330 9.88 -8.80 0.67
C ASN A 330 9.21 -9.36 1.93
N ILE A 331 9.54 -8.81 3.09
CA ILE A 331 8.86 -9.10 4.34
C ILE A 331 8.58 -7.80 5.09
N TYR A 332 7.34 -7.67 5.55
CA TYR A 332 6.85 -6.50 6.28
C TYR A 332 6.43 -6.90 7.69
N THR A 333 6.45 -5.96 8.61
CA THR A 333 5.88 -6.19 9.94
C THR A 333 4.35 -6.17 9.87
N PHE A 334 3.71 -7.04 10.64
CA PHE A 334 2.27 -7.01 10.80
C PHE A 334 1.80 -5.66 11.36
N ALA A 335 0.90 -5.05 10.64
CA ALA A 335 0.25 -3.79 11.02
C ALA A 335 -1.20 -4.08 11.46
N PRO A 336 -1.54 -3.86 12.74
CA PRO A 336 -2.87 -4.13 13.27
C PRO A 336 -3.86 -3.00 12.93
N PHE A 337 -4.20 -2.83 11.65
CA PHE A 337 -5.09 -1.76 11.19
C PHE A 337 -6.49 -1.84 11.80
N HIS A 338 -7.05 -0.69 12.17
CA HIS A 338 -8.44 -0.59 12.63
C HIS A 338 -9.42 -1.18 11.61
N GLY A 339 -10.50 -1.76 12.12
CA GLY A 339 -11.51 -2.47 11.33
C GLY A 339 -11.17 -3.95 11.13
N THR A 340 -9.89 -4.35 11.07
CA THR A 340 -9.51 -5.72 10.73
C THR A 340 -9.78 -6.74 11.84
N PRO A 341 -10.18 -7.96 11.50
CA PRO A 341 -10.36 -9.03 12.48
C PRO A 341 -9.09 -9.34 13.29
N LEU A 342 -7.90 -9.23 12.68
CA LEU A 342 -6.65 -9.49 13.40
C LEU A 342 -6.29 -8.41 14.40
N ARG A 343 -6.68 -7.15 14.18
CA ARG A 343 -6.56 -6.12 15.20
C ARG A 343 -7.36 -6.50 16.45
N LYS A 344 -8.63 -6.92 16.28
CA LYS A 344 -9.47 -7.35 17.42
C LYS A 344 -8.87 -8.55 18.16
N VAL A 345 -8.20 -9.45 17.45
CA VAL A 345 -7.45 -10.56 18.09
C VAL A 345 -6.28 -10.02 18.88
N THR A 346 -5.52 -9.08 18.36
CA THR A 346 -4.36 -8.45 19.01
C THR A 346 -4.78 -7.72 20.30
N GLU A 347 -5.86 -6.95 20.25
CA GLU A 347 -6.46 -6.26 21.41
C GLU A 347 -6.94 -7.27 22.47
N LYS A 348 -7.66 -8.32 22.07
CA LYS A 348 -8.15 -9.37 22.97
C LYS A 348 -7.03 -10.13 23.68
N LEU A 349 -5.87 -10.24 23.05
CA LEU A 349 -4.66 -10.84 23.66
C LEU A 349 -3.91 -9.87 24.58
N GLY A 350 -4.37 -8.62 24.72
CA GLY A 350 -3.70 -7.59 25.49
C GLY A 350 -2.37 -7.09 24.91
N LEU A 351 -2.15 -7.34 23.61
CA LEU A 351 -0.94 -6.95 22.90
C LEU A 351 -1.02 -5.54 22.29
N LEU A 352 -2.20 -4.93 22.33
CA LEU A 352 -2.48 -3.61 21.79
C LEU A 352 -3.67 -3.00 22.53
N THR A 353 -3.65 -1.68 22.79
CA THR A 353 -4.83 -0.97 23.28
C THR A 353 -5.76 -0.57 22.12
N PRO A 354 -7.07 -0.41 22.38
CA PRO A 354 -8.03 -0.02 21.35
C PRO A 354 -7.71 1.33 20.67
N GLU A 355 -7.09 2.25 21.41
CA GLU A 355 -6.75 3.60 20.95
C GLU A 355 -5.41 3.67 20.20
N ALA A 356 -4.61 2.60 20.25
CA ALA A 356 -3.30 2.61 19.63
C ALA A 356 -3.40 2.75 18.11
N ILE A 357 -2.77 3.76 17.57
CA ILE A 357 -2.66 3.98 16.12
C ILE A 357 -1.53 3.10 15.58
N THR A 358 -1.78 2.46 14.45
CA THR A 358 -0.77 1.63 13.79
C THR A 358 0.37 2.49 13.27
N LYS A 359 1.60 2.13 13.65
CA LYS A 359 2.82 2.83 13.22
C LYS A 359 3.17 2.51 11.77
N CYS A 360 4.10 3.29 11.22
CA CYS A 360 4.62 3.06 9.88
C CYS A 360 5.18 1.63 9.73
N LEU A 361 4.91 0.98 8.60
CA LEU A 361 5.33 -0.41 8.31
C LEU A 361 6.85 -0.61 8.35
N THR A 362 7.61 0.47 8.27
CA THR A 362 9.08 0.47 8.37
C THR A 362 9.60 0.65 9.80
N ASP A 363 8.73 1.03 10.74
CA ASP A 363 9.07 1.19 12.15
C ASP A 363 9.26 -0.16 12.85
N THR A 364 9.69 -0.08 14.12
CA THR A 364 9.78 -1.26 14.99
C THR A 364 8.40 -1.89 15.18
N PRO A 365 8.33 -3.23 15.33
CA PRO A 365 7.07 -3.93 15.55
C PRO A 365 6.29 -3.37 16.74
N GLN A 366 5.03 -3.01 16.52
CA GLN A 366 4.16 -2.47 17.56
C GLN A 366 3.60 -3.59 18.47
N VAL A 367 3.44 -4.79 17.91
CA VAL A 367 2.95 -5.97 18.64
C VAL A 367 4.12 -6.64 19.33
N VAL A 368 4.19 -6.49 20.64
CA VAL A 368 5.28 -7.06 21.46
C VAL A 368 4.87 -8.42 22.01
N MET A 369 5.61 -9.44 21.67
CA MET A 369 5.34 -10.82 22.08
C MET A 369 6.57 -11.46 22.72
N PRO A 370 6.42 -12.19 23.87
CA PRO A 370 7.56 -12.81 24.54
C PRO A 370 8.20 -13.96 23.75
N GLN A 371 7.42 -14.68 22.95
CA GLN A 371 7.90 -15.81 22.14
C GLN A 371 8.54 -15.43 20.81
N TYR A 372 8.40 -14.17 20.38
CA TYR A 372 8.99 -13.62 19.16
C TYR A 372 9.13 -12.11 19.31
N THR A 373 10.29 -11.70 19.79
CA THR A 373 10.51 -10.31 20.24
C THR A 373 10.65 -9.34 19.07
N PRO A 374 10.41 -8.04 19.29
CA PRO A 374 10.64 -7.01 18.29
C PRO A 374 12.04 -7.06 17.69
N GLU A 375 13.07 -7.32 18.49
CA GLU A 375 14.46 -7.43 18.05
C GLU A 375 14.66 -8.62 17.11
N GLU A 376 14.01 -9.75 17.39
CA GLU A 376 14.05 -10.93 16.52
C GLU A 376 13.32 -10.68 15.20
N ILE A 377 12.15 -9.99 15.25
CA ILE A 377 11.40 -9.61 14.05
C ILE A 377 12.24 -8.68 13.17
N GLU A 378 12.85 -7.64 13.75
CA GLU A 378 13.73 -6.72 13.01
C GLU A 378 14.96 -7.44 12.45
N GLY A 379 15.56 -8.35 13.20
CA GLY A 379 16.66 -9.18 12.74
C GLY A 379 16.28 -10.04 11.52
N ILE A 380 15.11 -10.68 11.56
CA ILE A 380 14.57 -11.46 10.43
C ILE A 380 14.28 -10.55 9.24
N LYS A 381 13.60 -9.41 9.43
CA LYS A 381 13.35 -8.44 8.35
C LYS A 381 14.63 -8.04 7.63
N ARG A 382 15.64 -7.68 8.39
CA ARG A 382 16.94 -7.26 7.88
C ARG A 382 17.63 -8.34 7.06
N THR A 383 17.52 -9.61 7.45
CA THR A 383 18.26 -10.73 6.87
C THR A 383 17.42 -11.66 6.00
N PHE A 384 16.14 -11.36 5.79
CA PHE A 384 15.17 -12.23 5.13
C PHE A 384 15.66 -12.75 3.78
N VAL A 385 16.06 -11.86 2.88
CA VAL A 385 16.55 -12.24 1.55
C VAL A 385 17.87 -13.02 1.60
N LEU A 386 18.70 -12.78 2.63
CA LEU A 386 19.94 -13.53 2.83
C LEU A 386 19.64 -14.99 3.17
N TYR A 387 18.71 -15.25 4.09
CA TYR A 387 18.28 -16.62 4.41
C TYR A 387 17.69 -17.35 3.19
N ILE A 388 16.96 -16.65 2.34
CA ILE A 388 16.33 -17.21 1.14
C ILE A 388 17.40 -17.58 0.10
N LYS A 389 18.31 -16.68 -0.20
CA LYS A 389 19.25 -16.83 -1.35
C LYS A 389 20.53 -17.55 -1.00
N PHE A 390 21.03 -17.42 0.23
CA PHE A 390 22.26 -18.11 0.62
C PHE A 390 22.02 -19.58 0.99
N PRO A 391 23.03 -20.46 0.84
CA PRO A 391 22.95 -21.84 1.29
C PRO A 391 22.88 -21.92 2.81
N LYS A 392 22.26 -22.99 3.33
CA LYS A 392 22.09 -23.19 4.79
C LYS A 392 23.42 -23.20 5.58
N SER A 393 24.52 -23.53 4.94
CA SER A 393 25.88 -23.44 5.55
C SER A 393 26.24 -22.03 6.00
N ARG A 394 25.67 -20.99 5.39
CA ARG A 394 25.90 -19.59 5.75
C ARG A 394 24.91 -19.05 6.82
N TRP A 395 23.92 -19.84 7.21
CA TRP A 395 22.90 -19.39 8.14
C TRP A 395 23.42 -19.03 9.53
N LYS A 396 24.55 -19.61 9.96
CA LYS A 396 25.22 -19.22 11.22
C LYS A 396 25.73 -17.78 11.18
N ASP A 397 26.25 -17.35 10.04
CA ASP A 397 26.74 -15.98 9.85
C ASP A 397 25.55 -15.01 9.71
N ILE A 398 24.51 -15.41 8.97
CA ILE A 398 23.27 -14.62 8.83
C ILE A 398 22.61 -14.41 10.19
N LYS A 399 22.58 -15.44 11.07
CA LYS A 399 22.07 -15.31 12.44
C LYS A 399 22.83 -14.29 13.29
N LYS A 400 24.15 -14.16 13.11
CA LYS A 400 24.92 -13.08 13.74
C LYS A 400 24.57 -11.73 13.16
N ALA A 401 24.36 -11.66 11.85
CA ALA A 401 23.96 -10.45 11.14
C ALA A 401 22.55 -9.94 11.49
N GLU A 402 21.70 -10.76 12.11
CA GLU A 402 20.40 -10.28 12.64
C GLU A 402 20.56 -9.25 13.76
N LYS A 403 21.67 -9.32 14.52
CA LYS A 403 21.90 -8.45 15.66
C LYS A 403 22.37 -7.06 15.22
N PHE A 404 21.82 -6.03 15.81
CA PHE A 404 22.18 -4.63 15.57
C PHE A 404 23.39 -4.17 16.41
N THR A 405 24.36 -5.06 16.63
CA THR A 405 25.66 -4.77 17.24
C THR A 405 26.71 -4.45 16.17
N ASP A 406 27.85 -3.86 16.55
CA ASP A 406 28.94 -3.55 15.62
C ASP A 406 29.41 -4.78 14.84
N GLU A 407 29.55 -5.93 15.53
CA GLU A 407 29.90 -7.21 14.89
C GLU A 407 28.81 -7.65 13.90
N GLY A 408 27.53 -7.62 14.32
CA GLY A 408 26.40 -7.98 13.48
C GLY A 408 26.28 -7.07 12.27
N ASN A 409 26.46 -5.76 12.46
CA ASN A 409 26.44 -4.76 11.37
C ASN A 409 27.57 -5.00 10.35
N LYS A 410 28.78 -5.34 10.81
CA LYS A 410 29.91 -5.68 9.94
C LYS A 410 29.58 -6.91 9.09
N ILE A 411 29.14 -8.00 9.72
CA ILE A 411 28.80 -9.25 9.02
C ILE A 411 27.65 -9.00 8.03
N TYR A 412 26.63 -8.23 8.43
CA TYR A 412 25.52 -7.88 7.54
C TYR A 412 25.99 -7.13 6.29
N LYS A 413 26.90 -6.15 6.46
CA LYS A 413 27.45 -5.38 5.34
C LYS A 413 28.19 -6.29 4.35
N GLU A 414 29.01 -7.22 4.87
CA GLU A 414 29.74 -8.20 4.04
C GLU A 414 28.78 -9.11 3.26
N LEU A 415 27.78 -9.68 3.94
CA LEU A 415 26.74 -10.51 3.32
C LEU A 415 25.90 -9.75 2.29
N ARG A 416 25.59 -8.47 2.56
CA ARG A 416 24.85 -7.63 1.64
C ARG A 416 25.63 -7.35 0.35
N ILE A 417 26.93 -7.08 0.46
CA ILE A 417 27.80 -6.89 -0.72
C ILE A 417 27.80 -8.17 -1.56
N GLU A 418 27.99 -9.34 -0.93
CA GLU A 418 27.97 -10.63 -1.62
C GLU A 418 26.60 -10.90 -2.27
N PHE A 419 25.50 -10.54 -1.59
CA PHE A 419 24.14 -10.65 -2.14
C PHE A 419 23.94 -9.79 -3.39
N LEU A 420 24.35 -8.53 -3.35
CA LEU A 420 24.23 -7.61 -4.47
C LEU A 420 25.02 -8.10 -5.71
N ASP A 421 26.20 -8.65 -5.48
CA ASP A 421 27.06 -9.18 -6.56
C ASP A 421 26.49 -10.48 -7.18
N LYS A 422 26.05 -11.43 -6.34
CA LYS A 422 25.74 -12.78 -6.81
C LYS A 422 24.25 -13.04 -7.10
N TYR A 423 23.36 -12.38 -6.39
CA TYR A 423 21.93 -12.76 -6.35
C TYR A 423 20.98 -11.64 -6.76
N MET A 424 21.45 -10.40 -6.90
CA MET A 424 20.58 -9.31 -7.33
C MET A 424 20.14 -9.51 -8.79
N PRO A 425 18.83 -9.42 -9.09
CA PRO A 425 18.36 -9.46 -10.46
C PRO A 425 19.03 -8.37 -11.30
N LYS A 426 19.47 -8.73 -12.52
CA LYS A 426 19.99 -7.74 -13.44
C LYS A 426 18.89 -6.75 -13.85
N PRO A 427 19.24 -5.48 -14.09
CA PRO A 427 18.28 -4.50 -14.62
C PRO A 427 17.56 -5.01 -15.85
N ASP A 428 16.30 -4.60 -16.02
CA ASP A 428 15.51 -4.94 -17.20
C ASP A 428 16.22 -4.42 -18.47
N SER A 429 16.40 -5.31 -19.45
CA SER A 429 17.05 -4.99 -20.74
C SER A 429 16.10 -4.33 -21.76
N SER A 430 14.84 -4.06 -21.38
CA SER A 430 13.88 -3.34 -22.24
C SER A 430 14.46 -1.97 -22.66
N PRO A 431 14.18 -1.47 -23.89
CA PRO A 431 14.64 -0.16 -24.31
C PRO A 431 14.26 0.91 -23.29
N THR A 432 15.20 1.73 -22.90
CA THR A 432 14.91 2.92 -22.10
C THR A 432 14.18 3.92 -22.95
N SER A 433 13.14 4.54 -22.38
CA SER A 433 12.67 5.83 -22.83
C SER A 433 13.80 6.86 -22.74
N ASN A 434 13.67 7.93 -23.53
CA ASN A 434 14.59 9.06 -23.57
C ASN A 434 14.54 9.91 -22.27
N VAL A 435 14.72 9.29 -21.12
CA VAL A 435 14.94 10.04 -19.88
C VAL A 435 16.37 10.56 -19.95
N ASN A 436 16.53 11.84 -20.23
CA ASN A 436 17.82 12.50 -20.11
C ASN A 436 18.40 12.22 -18.74
N ASP A 437 19.70 11.97 -18.66
CA ASP A 437 20.47 11.69 -17.42
C ASP A 437 20.43 12.84 -16.37
N GLU A 438 19.63 13.88 -16.62
CA GLU A 438 19.47 15.06 -15.75
C GLU A 438 18.36 14.95 -14.69
N VAL A 439 17.59 13.84 -14.63
CA VAL A 439 16.67 13.64 -13.51
C VAL A 439 17.49 13.25 -12.28
N VAL A 440 17.91 14.26 -11.54
CA VAL A 440 18.54 14.08 -10.22
C VAL A 440 17.48 13.52 -9.28
N LEU A 441 17.47 12.18 -9.12
CA LEU A 441 16.76 11.56 -8.02
C LEU A 441 17.29 12.14 -6.70
N PRO A 442 16.44 12.46 -5.74
CA PRO A 442 16.92 12.73 -4.39
C PRO A 442 17.78 11.53 -3.96
N ASN A 443 19.03 11.83 -3.59
CA ASN A 443 20.05 10.85 -3.28
C ASN A 443 19.50 9.71 -2.41
N ASN A 444 19.59 8.49 -2.97
CA ASN A 444 19.65 7.21 -2.26
C ASN A 444 18.63 6.94 -1.14
N THR A 445 17.40 6.63 -1.52
CA THR A 445 16.49 5.91 -0.62
C THR A 445 16.96 4.49 -0.26
N PHE A 446 17.96 3.92 -0.95
CA PHE A 446 18.52 2.60 -0.65
C PHE A 446 19.67 2.62 0.38
N GLU A 447 20.40 3.71 0.54
CA GLU A 447 21.42 3.86 1.58
C GLU A 447 20.83 4.34 2.92
N GLN A 448 19.68 4.99 2.93
CA GLN A 448 19.05 5.53 4.15
C GLN A 448 18.34 4.48 5.01
N GLY A 449 18.14 3.25 4.54
CA GLY A 449 17.65 2.14 5.36
C GLY A 449 18.67 1.53 6.34
N VAL A 450 19.91 2.04 6.36
CA VAL A 450 21.01 1.54 7.21
C VAL A 450 21.56 2.61 8.15
N GLU A 451 21.39 3.88 7.84
CA GLU A 451 21.61 4.96 8.80
C GLU A 451 20.35 5.18 9.61
N LYS A 452 20.50 5.26 10.93
CA LYS A 452 19.48 5.59 11.93
C LYS A 452 18.41 6.50 11.34
N ASN A 453 17.14 6.09 11.48
CA ASN A 453 15.98 6.93 11.23
C ASN A 453 16.28 8.38 11.68
N ARG A 454 16.54 9.27 10.73
CA ARG A 454 16.70 10.71 11.00
C ARG A 454 15.45 11.36 11.62
N TYR A 455 14.38 10.58 11.75
CA TYR A 455 13.12 10.97 12.39
C TYR A 455 13.02 10.58 13.87
N GLN A 456 14.03 9.85 14.44
CA GLN A 456 14.02 9.50 15.87
C GLN A 456 14.74 10.52 16.77
N ASP A 457 15.53 11.43 16.21
CA ASP A 457 16.28 12.42 17.00
C ASP A 457 15.55 13.79 17.12
N GLU A 458 14.32 13.92 16.58
CA GLU A 458 13.48 15.13 16.69
C GLU A 458 12.10 14.86 17.34
N LEU A 459 11.99 13.78 18.13
CA LEU A 459 10.82 13.53 18.97
C LEU A 459 11.09 13.97 20.42
#